data_d04b74971297cad37daabf7995f2af65
#
_entry.id   d04b74971297cad37daabf7995f2af65
#
_cell.length_a   1.000
_cell.length_b   1.000
_cell.length_c   1.000
_cell.angle_alpha   90.00
_cell.angle_beta   90.00
_cell.angle_gamma   90.00
#
_symmetry.space_group_name_H-M   'P 1'
#
loop_
_entity.id
_entity.type
_entity.pdbx_description
1 polymer ?
#
loop_
_entity_poly.entity_id
_entity_poly.type
_entity_poly.pdbx_seq_one_letter_code
_entity_poly.pdbx_strand_id
1 'polypeptide(L)'
;MPMSHNTQLICLSFCMALFGSSVGAAEDYSVGTQYESTHVYVAPADFDAFTASFNATFGGTRTPAGVFQVTPTPSQTMSQIVITPAGLVSTFGFKTPIPYPFGLDRYGYLVTDVDRAARAARTAGADIIVAPFDDPIGRDAIVQWPGGITMQLYWHKVPPHYPAFRT
;
A
#
# COMPACT_ATOMS: atom_id res chain seq x y z
N MET A 1 -17.20 78.78 -8.69
CA MET A 1 -17.48 77.78 -7.65
C MET A 1 -17.04 76.45 -8.22
N PRO A 2 -15.91 75.83 -7.78
CA PRO A 2 -15.57 74.50 -8.20
C PRO A 2 -16.03 73.44 -7.16
N MET A 3 -16.71 72.41 -7.64
CA MET A 3 -17.08 71.22 -6.85
C MET A 3 -15.87 70.31 -6.70
N SER A 4 -15.49 70.05 -5.44
CA SER A 4 -14.48 69.06 -5.08
C SER A 4 -15.06 67.64 -5.11
N HIS A 5 -14.46 66.76 -5.94
CA HIS A 5 -14.74 65.34 -5.92
C HIS A 5 -13.74 64.64 -5.02
N ASN A 6 -14.20 64.23 -3.84
CA ASN A 6 -13.43 63.34 -2.96
C ASN A 6 -13.56 61.91 -3.47
N THR A 7 -12.51 61.37 -4.08
CA THR A 7 -12.40 59.98 -4.44
C THR A 7 -11.75 59.24 -3.25
N GLN A 8 -12.56 58.51 -2.48
CA GLN A 8 -12.08 57.59 -1.45
C GLN A 8 -11.57 56.28 -2.13
N LEU A 9 -10.27 56.08 -2.07
CA LEU A 9 -9.64 54.82 -2.42
C LEU A 9 -9.92 53.82 -1.27
N ILE A 10 -10.75 52.82 -1.56
CA ILE A 10 -10.94 51.68 -0.67
C ILE A 10 -9.82 50.66 -0.98
N CYS A 11 -8.81 50.60 -0.12
CA CYS A 11 -7.82 49.52 -0.15
C CYS A 11 -8.47 48.24 0.41
N LEU A 12 -8.82 47.33 -0.47
CA LEU A 12 -9.21 45.96 -0.08
C LEU A 12 -7.94 45.20 0.27
N SER A 13 -7.61 45.09 1.55
CA SER A 13 -6.55 44.19 2.02
C SER A 13 -7.04 42.77 1.93
N PHE A 14 -6.56 42.04 0.91
CA PHE A 14 -6.79 40.60 0.76
C PHE A 14 -5.85 39.86 1.71
N CYS A 15 -6.35 39.51 2.92
CA CYS A 15 -5.66 38.62 3.84
C CYS A 15 -5.64 37.21 3.24
N MET A 16 -4.55 36.85 2.59
CA MET A 16 -4.27 35.48 2.16
C MET A 16 -3.91 34.68 3.41
N ALA A 17 -4.90 33.96 3.98
CA ALA A 17 -4.66 32.98 5.03
C ALA A 17 -3.86 31.83 4.41
N LEU A 18 -2.55 31.80 4.65
CA LEU A 18 -1.70 30.64 4.38
C LEU A 18 -2.13 29.51 5.34
N PHE A 19 -3.01 28.63 4.88
CA PHE A 19 -3.20 27.35 5.53
C PHE A 19 -1.91 26.55 5.33
N GLY A 20 -0.98 26.70 6.26
CA GLY A 20 0.15 25.83 6.40
C GLY A 20 -0.37 24.44 6.77
N SER A 21 -0.48 23.54 5.77
CA SER A 21 -0.66 22.12 6.07
C SER A 21 0.59 21.69 6.82
N SER A 22 0.47 21.48 8.13
CA SER A 22 1.51 20.80 8.90
C SER A 22 1.62 19.39 8.32
N VAL A 23 2.72 19.15 7.59
CA VAL A 23 3.12 17.77 7.28
C VAL A 23 3.41 17.14 8.64
N GLY A 24 2.49 16.31 9.12
CA GLY A 24 2.69 15.57 10.35
C GLY A 24 3.99 14.77 10.25
N ALA A 25 4.73 14.67 11.35
CA ALA A 25 5.88 13.78 11.42
C ALA A 25 5.43 12.36 11.02
N ALA A 26 6.29 11.65 10.26
CA ALA A 26 6.01 10.27 9.91
C ALA A 26 5.77 9.47 11.19
N GLU A 27 4.64 8.77 11.24
CA GLU A 27 4.27 7.95 12.39
C GLU A 27 5.22 6.74 12.46
N ASP A 28 5.52 6.29 13.66
CA ASP A 28 6.49 5.22 13.93
C ASP A 28 6.06 3.81 13.46
N TYR A 29 4.83 3.65 12.96
CA TYR A 29 4.38 2.43 12.29
C TYR A 29 4.67 2.42 10.79
N SER A 30 5.10 3.54 10.20
CA SER A 30 5.44 3.63 8.79
C SER A 30 6.81 3.03 8.51
N VAL A 31 6.94 2.37 7.36
CA VAL A 31 8.21 1.88 6.82
C VAL A 31 8.46 2.61 5.50
N GLY A 32 9.69 2.73 5.08
CA GLY A 32 10.03 3.44 3.83
C GLY A 32 9.48 2.73 2.58
N THR A 33 9.37 3.48 1.48
CA THR A 33 8.87 2.99 0.17
C THR A 33 9.61 1.79 -0.37
N GLN A 34 10.86 1.58 0.02
CA GLN A 34 11.67 0.40 -0.32
C GLN A 34 11.07 -0.92 0.15
N TYR A 35 10.10 -0.89 1.06
CA TYR A 35 9.42 -2.07 1.59
C TYR A 35 8.00 -2.22 1.06
N GLU A 36 7.62 -1.43 0.08
CA GLU A 36 6.44 -1.66 -0.74
C GLU A 36 6.58 -2.96 -1.53
N SER A 37 5.52 -3.74 -1.62
CA SER A 37 5.45 -4.85 -2.56
C SER A 37 4.39 -4.62 -3.63
N THR A 38 4.76 -4.91 -4.88
CA THR A 38 3.77 -4.98 -5.96
C THR A 38 3.04 -6.31 -5.85
N HIS A 39 1.72 -6.29 -5.86
CA HIS A 39 0.89 -7.48 -5.86
C HIS A 39 0.54 -7.90 -7.28
N VAL A 40 0.85 -9.15 -7.60
CA VAL A 40 0.54 -9.75 -8.90
C VAL A 40 -0.30 -11.00 -8.70
N TYR A 41 -1.45 -11.03 -9.35
CA TYR A 41 -2.37 -12.15 -9.32
C TYR A 41 -2.32 -12.88 -10.66
N VAL A 42 -1.91 -14.14 -10.62
CA VAL A 42 -1.79 -15.00 -11.81
C VAL A 42 -2.63 -16.26 -11.65
N ALA A 43 -3.00 -16.90 -12.75
CA ALA A 43 -3.60 -18.22 -12.67
C ALA A 43 -2.60 -19.20 -12.02
N PRO A 44 -3.06 -20.16 -11.18
CA PRO A 44 -2.15 -21.12 -10.54
C PRO A 44 -1.24 -21.87 -11.51
N ALA A 45 -1.73 -22.14 -12.72
CA ALA A 45 -0.93 -22.82 -13.76
C ALA A 45 0.26 -21.96 -14.27
N ASP A 46 0.15 -20.63 -14.17
CA ASP A 46 1.18 -19.70 -14.68
C ASP A 46 2.12 -19.22 -13.57
N PHE A 47 1.88 -19.61 -12.31
CA PHE A 47 2.57 -19.08 -11.14
C PHE A 47 4.08 -19.23 -11.21
N ASP A 48 4.57 -20.45 -11.46
CA ASP A 48 6.01 -20.74 -11.54
C ASP A 48 6.65 -20.10 -12.77
N ALA A 49 5.94 -20.10 -13.90
CA ALA A 49 6.42 -19.48 -15.14
C ALA A 49 6.59 -17.96 -14.96
N PHE A 50 5.61 -17.29 -14.36
CA PHE A 50 5.68 -15.86 -14.06
C PHE A 50 6.86 -15.53 -13.15
N THR A 51 6.96 -16.19 -11.99
CA THR A 51 8.01 -15.90 -11.00
C THR A 51 9.42 -16.21 -11.54
N ALA A 52 9.56 -17.26 -12.34
CA ALA A 52 10.82 -17.59 -12.99
C ALA A 52 11.22 -16.56 -14.06
N SER A 53 10.28 -16.16 -14.92
CA SER A 53 10.50 -15.17 -15.97
C SER A 53 10.86 -13.80 -15.37
N PHE A 54 10.11 -13.34 -14.36
CA PHE A 54 10.38 -12.08 -13.70
C PHE A 54 11.76 -12.06 -13.03
N ASN A 55 12.10 -13.13 -12.28
CA ASN A 55 13.40 -13.23 -11.63
C ASN A 55 14.56 -13.34 -12.65
N ALA A 56 14.36 -14.01 -13.78
CA ALA A 56 15.37 -14.09 -14.83
C ALA A 56 15.61 -12.75 -15.52
N THR A 57 14.56 -11.93 -15.64
CA THR A 57 14.63 -10.60 -16.26
C THR A 57 15.39 -9.60 -15.40
N PHE A 58 15.07 -9.54 -14.10
CA PHE A 58 15.57 -8.50 -13.20
C PHE A 58 16.67 -8.99 -12.25
N GLY A 59 16.92 -10.30 -12.20
CA GLY A 59 17.81 -10.89 -11.20
C GLY A 59 17.17 -10.94 -9.81
N GLY A 60 17.98 -11.26 -8.79
CA GLY A 60 17.53 -11.27 -7.39
C GLY A 60 17.28 -12.67 -6.85
N THR A 61 16.41 -12.76 -5.84
CA THR A 61 16.09 -14.00 -5.13
C THR A 61 14.58 -14.20 -5.01
N ARG A 62 14.18 -15.42 -4.64
CA ARG A 62 12.78 -15.76 -4.37
C ARG A 62 12.68 -16.46 -3.02
N THR A 63 11.62 -16.18 -2.26
CA THR A 63 11.28 -17.00 -1.09
C THR A 63 10.83 -18.40 -1.56
N PRO A 64 10.82 -19.41 -0.67
CA PRO A 64 10.11 -20.65 -0.98
C PRO A 64 8.64 -20.37 -1.31
N ALA A 65 8.13 -21.01 -2.37
CA ALA A 65 6.71 -20.97 -2.67
C ALA A 65 5.94 -21.84 -1.67
N GLY A 66 4.74 -21.40 -1.30
CA GLY A 66 3.86 -22.14 -0.41
C GLY A 66 2.38 -21.95 -0.76
N VAL A 67 1.51 -22.72 -0.11
CA VAL A 67 0.06 -22.55 -0.21
C VAL A 67 -0.46 -22.13 1.16
N PHE A 68 -1.07 -20.95 1.22
CA PHE A 68 -1.51 -20.33 2.47
C PHE A 68 -2.95 -19.82 2.35
N GLN A 69 -3.59 -19.64 3.49
CA GLN A 69 -4.81 -18.83 3.58
C GLN A 69 -4.36 -17.38 3.85
N VAL A 70 -4.34 -16.56 2.82
CA VAL A 70 -3.95 -15.14 2.89
C VAL A 70 -5.16 -14.20 2.97
N THR A 71 -6.32 -14.74 3.29
CA THR A 71 -7.60 -14.01 3.39
C THR A 71 -8.29 -14.37 4.70
N PRO A 72 -9.12 -13.49 5.28
CA PRO A 72 -9.86 -13.78 6.53
C PRO A 72 -10.90 -14.90 6.36
N THR A 73 -11.36 -15.13 5.13
CA THR A 73 -12.24 -16.25 4.78
C THR A 73 -11.41 -17.43 4.24
N PRO A 74 -11.91 -18.68 4.32
CA PRO A 74 -11.18 -19.84 3.81
C PRO A 74 -10.75 -19.66 2.35
N SER A 75 -9.44 -19.80 2.11
CA SER A 75 -8.85 -19.75 0.76
C SER A 75 -7.61 -20.64 0.70
N GLN A 76 -7.22 -21.03 -0.52
CA GLN A 76 -5.96 -21.68 -0.81
C GLN A 76 -5.22 -20.84 -1.86
N THR A 77 -4.14 -20.22 -1.46
CA THR A 77 -3.39 -19.29 -2.31
C THR A 77 -1.93 -19.72 -2.39
N MET A 78 -1.46 -20.00 -3.60
CA MET A 78 -0.01 -20.07 -3.85
C MET A 78 0.55 -18.68 -3.62
N SER A 79 1.64 -18.58 -2.85
CA SER A 79 2.27 -17.30 -2.53
C SER A 79 3.79 -17.43 -2.58
N GLN A 80 4.44 -16.44 -3.16
CA GLN A 80 5.89 -16.30 -3.23
C GLN A 80 6.26 -14.83 -3.34
N ILE A 81 7.29 -14.41 -2.62
CA ILE A 81 7.90 -13.09 -2.79
C ILE A 81 9.09 -13.21 -3.71
N VAL A 82 9.12 -12.40 -4.76
CA VAL A 82 10.27 -12.21 -5.66
C VAL A 82 10.96 -10.91 -5.29
N ILE A 83 12.22 -10.98 -4.88
CA ILE A 83 13.03 -9.87 -4.37
C ILE A 83 14.05 -9.50 -5.44
N THR A 84 13.84 -8.40 -6.13
CA THR A 84 14.71 -7.96 -7.23
C THR A 84 15.26 -6.54 -7.01
N PRO A 85 16.31 -6.15 -7.73
CA PRO A 85 16.75 -4.75 -7.74
C PRO A 85 15.70 -3.77 -8.28
N ALA A 86 14.70 -4.27 -9.03
CA ALA A 86 13.59 -3.45 -9.55
C ALA A 86 12.44 -3.29 -8.52
N GLY A 87 12.50 -4.00 -7.38
CA GLY A 87 11.50 -3.95 -6.32
C GLY A 87 11.05 -5.33 -5.87
N LEU A 88 10.13 -5.32 -4.91
CA LEU A 88 9.49 -6.52 -4.37
C LEU A 88 8.20 -6.83 -5.12
N VAL A 89 7.98 -8.10 -5.40
CA VAL A 89 6.73 -8.59 -5.99
C VAL A 89 6.20 -9.74 -5.14
N SER A 90 5.00 -9.55 -4.59
CA SER A 90 4.21 -10.62 -4.00
C SER A 90 3.33 -11.25 -5.06
N THR A 91 3.65 -12.48 -5.44
CA THR A 91 2.89 -13.23 -6.44
C THR A 91 1.88 -14.11 -5.76
N PHE A 92 0.63 -14.03 -6.21
CA PHE A 92 -0.50 -14.81 -5.70
C PHE A 92 -1.15 -15.62 -6.82
N GLY A 93 -1.37 -16.92 -6.55
CA GLY A 93 -2.13 -17.83 -7.41
C GLY A 93 -3.25 -18.50 -6.61
N PHE A 94 -4.47 -17.98 -6.69
CA PHE A 94 -5.60 -18.53 -5.95
C PHE A 94 -6.07 -19.85 -6.57
N LYS A 95 -5.99 -20.94 -5.82
CA LYS A 95 -6.58 -22.26 -6.18
C LYS A 95 -8.07 -22.33 -5.91
N THR A 96 -8.57 -21.43 -5.07
CA THR A 96 -9.99 -21.22 -4.76
C THR A 96 -10.45 -19.92 -5.40
N PRO A 97 -11.76 -19.64 -5.53
CA PRO A 97 -12.25 -18.34 -5.94
C PRO A 97 -11.65 -17.21 -5.08
N ILE A 98 -11.23 -16.13 -5.70
CA ILE A 98 -10.63 -14.99 -4.99
C ILE A 98 -11.74 -14.28 -4.20
N PRO A 99 -11.66 -14.21 -2.85
CA PRO A 99 -12.65 -13.47 -2.08
C PRO A 99 -12.51 -11.96 -2.34
N TYR A 100 -13.63 -11.29 -2.61
CA TYR A 100 -13.63 -9.83 -2.67
C TYR A 100 -13.17 -9.21 -1.33
N PRO A 101 -12.31 -8.17 -1.29
CA PRO A 101 -11.78 -7.37 -2.43
C PRO A 101 -10.38 -7.81 -2.90
N PHE A 102 -9.88 -8.96 -2.48
CA PHE A 102 -8.56 -9.45 -2.90
C PHE A 102 -8.49 -9.57 -4.41
N GLY A 103 -7.30 -9.32 -4.97
CA GLY A 103 -7.12 -9.24 -6.42
C GLY A 103 -7.35 -7.84 -7.02
N LEU A 104 -7.92 -6.90 -6.26
CA LEU A 104 -8.08 -5.50 -6.65
C LEU A 104 -6.91 -4.63 -6.20
N ASP A 105 -6.27 -4.97 -5.09
CA ASP A 105 -5.08 -4.33 -4.56
C ASP A 105 -3.87 -4.65 -5.45
N ARG A 106 -3.09 -3.62 -5.78
CA ARG A 106 -1.89 -3.72 -6.61
C ARG A 106 -0.62 -3.46 -5.82
N TYR A 107 -0.74 -2.89 -4.65
CA TYR A 107 0.35 -2.55 -3.76
C TYR A 107 0.05 -2.97 -2.35
N GLY A 108 1.10 -3.42 -1.67
CA GLY A 108 1.12 -3.60 -0.23
C GLY A 108 2.17 -2.69 0.41
N TYR A 109 1.78 -2.03 1.49
CA TYR A 109 2.69 -1.27 2.33
C TYR A 109 3.02 -2.03 3.61
N LEU A 110 4.31 -2.28 3.83
CA LEU A 110 4.79 -2.82 5.08
C LEU A 110 4.68 -1.76 6.17
N VAL A 111 4.03 -2.13 7.26
CA VAL A 111 3.88 -1.28 8.45
C VAL A 111 4.29 -2.10 9.69
N THR A 112 4.67 -1.44 10.76
CA THR A 112 5.04 -2.09 12.02
C THR A 112 3.84 -2.39 12.90
N ASP A 113 2.70 -1.73 12.67
CA ASP A 113 1.44 -1.92 13.40
C ASP A 113 0.26 -1.71 12.45
N VAL A 114 -0.31 -2.82 11.96
CA VAL A 114 -1.42 -2.81 10.99
C VAL A 114 -2.69 -2.20 11.59
N ASP A 115 -2.98 -2.46 12.87
CA ASP A 115 -4.18 -1.91 13.52
C ASP A 115 -4.10 -0.38 13.65
N ARG A 116 -2.94 0.13 14.02
CA ARG A 116 -2.70 1.56 14.15
C ARG A 116 -2.73 2.25 12.79
N ALA A 117 -2.08 1.65 11.79
CA ALA A 117 -2.08 2.15 10.42
C ALA A 117 -3.49 2.19 9.82
N ALA A 118 -4.28 1.13 10.01
CA ALA A 118 -5.68 1.09 9.56
C ALA A 118 -6.56 2.15 10.24
N ARG A 119 -6.38 2.37 11.56
CA ARG A 119 -7.09 3.44 12.27
C ARG A 119 -6.70 4.82 11.75
N ALA A 120 -5.41 5.06 11.51
CA ALA A 120 -4.91 6.32 10.95
C ALA A 120 -5.45 6.56 9.54
N ALA A 121 -5.43 5.53 8.67
CA ALA A 121 -6.01 5.60 7.33
C ALA A 121 -7.50 6.00 7.38
N ARG A 122 -8.29 5.37 8.25
CA ARG A 122 -9.69 5.72 8.45
C ARG A 122 -9.87 7.19 8.89
N THR A 123 -9.06 7.64 9.83
CA THR A 123 -9.11 9.03 10.30
C THR A 123 -8.75 10.01 9.19
N ALA A 124 -7.89 9.59 8.26
CA ALA A 124 -7.48 10.37 7.09
C ALA A 124 -8.45 10.25 5.89
N GLY A 125 -9.60 9.57 6.05
CA GLY A 125 -10.65 9.50 5.05
C GLY A 125 -10.62 8.27 4.15
N ALA A 126 -9.81 7.25 4.47
CA ALA A 126 -9.84 5.98 3.77
C ALA A 126 -10.93 5.05 4.33
N ASP A 127 -11.51 4.22 3.48
CA ASP A 127 -12.39 3.13 3.87
C ASP A 127 -11.57 1.90 4.24
N ILE A 128 -11.94 1.23 5.34
CA ILE A 128 -11.37 -0.06 5.72
C ILE A 128 -12.26 -1.16 5.12
N ILE A 129 -11.82 -1.69 3.98
CA ILE A 129 -12.58 -2.70 3.22
C ILE A 129 -12.48 -4.08 3.89
N VAL A 130 -11.26 -4.42 4.36
CA VAL A 130 -11.04 -5.60 5.20
C VAL A 130 -10.37 -5.14 6.49
N ALA A 131 -11.02 -5.37 7.62
CA ALA A 131 -10.46 -5.07 8.93
C ALA A 131 -9.16 -5.86 9.18
N PRO A 132 -8.25 -5.38 10.04
CA PRO A 132 -7.05 -6.10 10.39
C PRO A 132 -7.32 -7.55 10.79
N PHE A 133 -6.64 -8.50 10.18
CA PHE A 133 -6.75 -9.93 10.43
C PHE A 133 -5.38 -10.59 10.41
N ASP A 134 -5.25 -11.73 11.11
CA ASP A 134 -4.03 -12.54 11.10
C ASP A 134 -4.10 -13.59 9.99
N ASP A 135 -2.94 -13.81 9.38
CA ASP A 135 -2.70 -14.91 8.47
C ASP A 135 -1.50 -15.75 8.97
N PRO A 136 -1.14 -16.88 8.31
CA PRO A 136 -0.01 -17.71 8.73
C PRO A 136 1.33 -16.97 8.74
N ILE A 137 1.54 -15.97 7.87
CA ILE A 137 2.80 -15.27 7.70
C ILE A 137 2.83 -13.89 8.34
N GLY A 138 1.68 -13.32 8.69
CA GLY A 138 1.63 -11.97 9.21
C GLY A 138 0.30 -11.51 9.74
N ARG A 139 0.05 -10.23 9.53
CA ARG A 139 -1.18 -9.53 9.82
C ARG A 139 -1.44 -8.53 8.69
N ASP A 140 -2.67 -8.44 8.23
CA ASP A 140 -3.05 -7.70 7.02
C ASP A 140 -4.33 -6.89 7.24
N ALA A 141 -4.52 -5.87 6.40
CA ALA A 141 -5.77 -5.14 6.23
C ALA A 141 -5.87 -4.65 4.78
N ILE A 142 -7.08 -4.48 4.25
CA ILE A 142 -7.30 -3.84 2.95
C ILE A 142 -7.95 -2.49 3.16
N VAL A 143 -7.33 -1.45 2.65
CA VAL A 143 -7.82 -0.07 2.69
C VAL A 143 -8.13 0.42 1.28
N GLN A 144 -9.14 1.27 1.16
CA GLN A 144 -9.43 2.00 -0.07
C GLN A 144 -9.28 3.49 0.19
N TRP A 145 -8.30 4.09 -0.43
CA TRP A 145 -8.02 5.53 -0.34
C TRP A 145 -9.05 6.36 -1.09
N PRO A 146 -9.22 7.65 -0.76
CA PRO A 146 -9.98 8.58 -1.57
C PRO A 146 -9.53 8.49 -3.05
N GLY A 147 -10.51 8.41 -3.97
CA GLY A 147 -10.25 8.14 -5.38
C GLY A 147 -10.36 6.67 -5.77
N GLY A 148 -10.66 5.78 -4.80
CA GLY A 148 -10.97 4.36 -5.06
C GLY A 148 -9.75 3.44 -5.18
N ILE A 149 -8.56 3.92 -4.81
CA ILE A 149 -7.33 3.12 -4.88
C ILE A 149 -7.28 2.16 -3.70
N THR A 150 -7.26 0.86 -3.99
CA THR A 150 -7.21 -0.21 -2.99
C THR A 150 -5.77 -0.69 -2.78
N MET A 151 -5.36 -0.77 -1.52
CA MET A 151 -4.03 -1.21 -1.10
C MET A 151 -4.12 -2.12 0.12
N GLN A 152 -3.13 -3.01 0.27
CA GLN A 152 -2.95 -3.80 1.48
C GLN A 152 -2.00 -3.07 2.43
N LEU A 153 -2.34 -3.05 3.72
CA LEU A 153 -1.39 -2.78 4.80
C LEU A 153 -1.00 -4.13 5.38
N TYR A 154 0.28 -4.41 5.54
CA TYR A 154 0.74 -5.72 5.99
C TYR A 154 1.94 -5.64 6.93
N TRP A 155 2.11 -6.70 7.73
CA TRP A 155 3.26 -6.94 8.59
C TRP A 155 3.62 -8.43 8.57
N HIS A 156 4.91 -8.75 8.56
CA HIS A 156 5.41 -10.13 8.57
C HIS A 156 5.92 -10.55 9.94
N LYS A 157 5.50 -11.72 10.42
CA LYS A 157 6.04 -12.36 11.64
C LYS A 157 7.53 -12.64 11.51
N VAL A 158 7.95 -13.06 10.32
CA VAL A 158 9.35 -13.27 9.95
C VAL A 158 9.58 -12.53 8.64
N PRO A 159 10.02 -11.26 8.71
CA PRO A 159 10.23 -10.47 7.50
C PRO A 159 11.36 -11.09 6.67
N PRO A 160 11.22 -11.10 5.33
CA PRO A 160 12.32 -11.44 4.45
C PRO A 160 13.47 -10.43 4.59
N HIS A 161 14.66 -10.85 4.25
CA HIS A 161 15.79 -9.92 4.20
C HIS A 161 15.61 -8.97 3.02
N TYR A 162 15.38 -7.70 3.32
CA TYR A 162 15.25 -6.64 2.30
C TYR A 162 16.64 -6.09 1.97
N PRO A 163 17.09 -6.17 0.70
CA PRO A 163 18.35 -5.54 0.31
C PRO A 163 18.21 -4.02 0.38
N ALA A 164 19.32 -3.34 0.68
CA ALA A 164 19.37 -1.89 0.59
C ALA A 164 19.09 -1.43 -0.85
N PHE A 165 18.39 -0.31 -1.01
CA PHE A 165 18.22 0.33 -2.30
C PHE A 165 19.58 0.63 -2.93
N ARG A 166 19.73 0.29 -4.20
CA ARG A 166 20.86 0.74 -5.01
C ARG A 166 20.38 1.96 -5.79
N THR A 167 20.87 3.11 -5.42
CA THR A 167 20.72 4.33 -6.22
C THR A 167 21.77 4.34 -7.32
#